data_af3c452f9b8f9be8531711535130eebb
#
_entry.id   af3c452f9b8f9be8531711535130eebb
#
_cell.length_a   1.000
_cell.length_b   1.000
_cell.length_c   1.000
_cell.angle_alpha   90.00
_cell.angle_beta   90.00
_cell.angle_gamma   90.00
#
_symmetry.space_group_name_H-M   'P 1'
#
loop_
_entity.id
_entity.type
_entity.pdbx_description
1 polymer ?
#
loop_
_entity_poly.entity_id
_entity_poly.type
_entity_poly.pdbx_seq_one_letter_code
_entity_poly.pdbx_strand_id
1 'polypeptide(L)'
;MAYAYSECVKQAKDWAQQALAGHLLSEEQVQALLEIEDRTPDSLFQDIETRPLVVAFMGGTGVGKSTLLNRLAGAPIARTGVERPTSREVTLFHHQSLSIDQLPDGLPLESINIGSHQNSHYQNILWIDMPDFDSVETANRQLVLEWLPHIDVLIYVVSPERYRDAKAWRLLLQEGANHAWLFVLNKWDLGDSVQYEDFKTQLKQAGFDNPVIFKTSCADTGSADEFEQLVAYLEKLSNAHIVKSLDQRGKAIRFEQLEQRLEALGQTLAAEKFQQLEKFARQQWRQREDMFKQAFEWPLKQAAQNYAAKGGGKTEIEVWDQWAQSRFDDVIDDVLFKAAQLQIPSTVLKQSLKKLGQEVGKQVTAKTELECRKALINPGNRIQRWTLKFLKLSEFLLPLAAMSFVSYQVFIGYYESVERGEPFLGVDFVAHSILLILLSWLIPFFLHKKLQPSLQKTAERGLKKGMELALAELEQHILQAIEAEKQRSQAAREALSSIIQMCRDGKRQNIEHATDQALQDLLMSN
;
A
#
# COMPACT_ATOMS: atom_id res chain seq x y z
N MET A 1 26.72 -6.06 9.68
CA MET A 1 26.89 -4.60 9.46
C MET A 1 25.85 -3.92 10.32
N ALA A 2 26.27 -2.99 11.19
CA ALA A 2 25.34 -2.19 11.95
C ALA A 2 24.70 -1.19 10.99
N TYR A 3 23.38 -1.27 10.78
CA TYR A 3 22.67 -0.26 10.00
C TYR A 3 22.59 1.03 10.83
N ALA A 4 23.03 2.13 10.26
CA ALA A 4 22.83 3.43 10.88
C ALA A 4 21.31 3.75 10.89
N TYR A 5 20.79 4.28 11.98
CA TYR A 5 19.37 4.66 12.09
C TYR A 5 18.96 5.61 10.95
N SER A 6 19.80 6.60 10.66
CA SER A 6 19.61 7.55 9.55
C SER A 6 19.42 6.86 8.19
N GLU A 7 20.13 5.77 7.93
CA GLU A 7 19.99 5.01 6.69
C GLU A 7 18.62 4.32 6.60
N CYS A 8 18.14 3.73 7.71
CA CYS A 8 16.81 3.13 7.76
C CYS A 8 15.70 4.18 7.58
N VAL A 9 15.83 5.35 8.21
CA VAL A 9 14.87 6.45 8.04
C VAL A 9 14.88 6.96 6.60
N LYS A 10 16.05 7.13 5.99
CA LYS A 10 16.16 7.54 4.60
C LYS A 10 15.46 6.56 3.66
N GLN A 11 15.74 5.27 3.80
CA GLN A 11 15.09 4.24 2.99
C GLN A 11 13.58 4.19 3.22
N ALA A 12 13.12 4.40 4.46
CA ALA A 12 11.71 4.49 4.78
C ALA A 12 11.03 5.71 4.11
N LYS A 13 11.69 6.88 4.15
CA LYS A 13 11.21 8.10 3.47
C LYS A 13 11.18 7.93 1.95
N ASP A 14 12.24 7.38 1.36
CA ASP A 14 12.32 7.12 -0.08
C ASP A 14 11.22 6.15 -0.53
N TRP A 15 10.99 5.08 0.24
CA TRP A 15 9.89 4.15 -0.02
C TRP A 15 8.52 4.83 0.10
N ALA A 16 8.30 5.66 1.13
CA ALA A 16 7.05 6.38 1.32
C ALA A 16 6.74 7.34 0.16
N GLN A 17 7.76 8.06 -0.33
CA GLN A 17 7.63 8.93 -1.50
C GLN A 17 7.31 8.13 -2.77
N GLN A 18 7.94 6.99 -2.98
CA GLN A 18 7.62 6.10 -4.11
C GLN A 18 6.19 5.55 -4.02
N ALA A 19 5.75 5.13 -2.82
CA ALA A 19 4.39 4.65 -2.60
C ALA A 19 3.34 5.75 -2.83
N LEU A 20 3.64 6.99 -2.43
CA LEU A 20 2.81 8.17 -2.68
C LEU A 20 2.73 8.49 -4.19
N ALA A 21 3.88 8.56 -4.87
CA ALA A 21 3.95 8.79 -6.31
C ALA A 21 3.24 7.68 -7.10
N GLY A 22 3.29 6.44 -6.60
CA GLY A 22 2.56 5.29 -7.14
C GLY A 22 1.07 5.27 -6.80
N HIS A 23 0.54 6.23 -6.06
CA HIS A 23 -0.84 6.27 -5.56
C HIS A 23 -1.25 5.05 -4.72
N LEU A 24 -0.29 4.39 -4.07
CA LEU A 24 -0.53 3.27 -3.16
C LEU A 24 -0.89 3.74 -1.74
N LEU A 25 -0.42 4.92 -1.35
CA LEU A 25 -0.70 5.58 -0.08
C LEU A 25 -1.14 7.02 -0.32
N SER A 26 -1.88 7.60 0.62
CA SER A 26 -2.25 9.03 0.61
C SER A 26 -1.18 9.89 1.27
N GLU A 27 -1.18 11.21 1.01
CA GLU A 27 -0.30 12.18 1.69
C GLU A 27 -0.44 12.10 3.21
N GLU A 28 -1.67 12.03 3.72
CA GLU A 28 -1.96 11.93 5.15
C GLU A 28 -1.32 10.69 5.80
N GLN A 29 -1.30 9.55 5.09
CA GLN A 29 -0.71 8.32 5.60
C GLN A 29 0.83 8.38 5.67
N VAL A 30 1.49 9.06 4.74
CA VAL A 30 2.96 9.13 4.68
C VAL A 30 3.53 10.32 5.44
N GLN A 31 2.74 11.34 5.74
CA GLN A 31 3.19 12.57 6.41
C GLN A 31 3.95 12.28 7.70
N ALA A 32 3.35 11.45 8.57
CA ALA A 32 3.95 11.08 9.86
C ALA A 32 5.30 10.36 9.73
N LEU A 33 5.57 9.72 8.58
CA LEU A 33 6.84 9.07 8.28
C LEU A 33 7.86 10.06 7.70
N LEU A 34 7.41 10.99 6.85
CA LEU A 34 8.28 11.99 6.22
C LEU A 34 8.83 13.00 7.23
N GLU A 35 8.09 13.24 8.32
CA GLU A 35 8.48 14.17 9.39
C GLU A 35 9.41 13.54 10.46
N ILE A 36 9.76 12.26 10.33
CA ILE A 36 10.68 11.63 11.31
C ILE A 36 12.07 12.26 11.19
N GLU A 37 12.60 12.68 12.35
CA GLU A 37 13.99 13.12 12.48
C GLU A 37 14.94 11.92 12.34
N ASP A 38 15.92 12.02 11.47
CA ASP A 38 16.90 10.97 11.19
C ASP A 38 18.21 11.10 11.97
N ARG A 39 18.34 12.19 12.74
CA ARG A 39 19.54 12.50 13.51
C ARG A 39 19.53 11.81 14.85
N THR A 40 20.74 11.57 15.35
CA THR A 40 20.99 10.97 16.66
C THR A 40 21.94 11.85 17.45
N PRO A 41 22.03 11.72 18.78
CA PRO A 41 22.99 12.47 19.59
C PRO A 41 24.43 12.41 19.06
N ASP A 42 24.85 11.25 18.52
CA ASP A 42 26.19 11.08 17.94
C ASP A 42 26.42 11.97 16.72
N SER A 43 25.39 12.39 16.03
CA SER A 43 25.51 13.29 14.87
C SER A 43 25.74 14.75 15.25
N LEU A 44 25.60 15.08 16.54
CA LEU A 44 25.89 16.43 17.06
C LEU A 44 27.38 16.73 17.17
N PHE A 45 28.22 15.67 17.22
CA PHE A 45 29.65 15.82 17.44
C PHE A 45 30.42 15.01 16.40
N GLN A 46 31.16 15.69 15.56
CA GLN A 46 32.09 15.07 14.62
C GLN A 46 33.48 14.99 15.33
N ASP A 47 34.18 13.87 15.16
CA ASP A 47 35.58 13.68 15.61
C ASP A 47 35.86 13.62 17.14
N ILE A 48 34.84 13.34 17.98
CA ILE A 48 35.06 13.09 19.43
C ILE A 48 35.06 11.59 19.71
N GLU A 49 36.14 11.05 20.28
CA GLU A 49 36.24 9.62 20.64
C GLU A 49 35.16 9.17 21.65
N THR A 50 34.72 10.08 22.54
CA THR A 50 33.61 9.89 23.47
C THR A 50 32.77 11.14 23.47
N ARG A 51 31.53 11.03 22.95
CA ARG A 51 30.61 12.16 22.98
C ARG A 51 30.18 12.51 24.42
N PRO A 52 29.91 13.78 24.71
CA PRO A 52 29.37 14.18 26.01
C PRO A 52 27.93 13.67 26.23
N LEU A 53 27.53 13.54 27.50
CA LEU A 53 26.17 13.29 27.89
C LEU A 53 25.31 14.56 27.63
N VAL A 54 24.23 14.41 26.90
CA VAL A 54 23.31 15.52 26.60
C VAL A 54 22.16 15.50 27.60
N VAL A 55 22.11 16.51 28.46
CA VAL A 55 21.12 16.64 29.53
C VAL A 55 20.26 17.88 29.28
N ALA A 56 18.94 17.73 29.20
CA ALA A 56 18.04 18.84 29.04
C ALA A 56 17.19 19.10 30.31
N PHE A 57 17.04 20.38 30.61
CA PHE A 57 16.15 20.86 31.68
C PHE A 57 14.80 21.21 31.15
N MET A 58 13.77 20.61 31.73
CA MET A 58 12.38 20.75 31.35
C MET A 58 11.51 21.09 32.57
N GLY A 59 10.50 21.89 32.39
CA GLY A 59 9.57 22.25 33.46
C GLY A 59 8.84 23.55 33.19
N GLY A 60 7.83 23.85 33.94
CA GLY A 60 7.00 25.04 33.80
C GLY A 60 7.72 26.36 34.16
N THR A 61 7.09 27.47 33.80
CA THR A 61 7.61 28.81 34.14
C THR A 61 7.73 28.99 35.64
N GLY A 62 8.87 29.47 36.14
CA GLY A 62 9.07 29.84 37.52
C GLY A 62 9.33 28.67 38.49
N VAL A 63 9.50 27.43 38.02
CA VAL A 63 9.92 26.30 38.88
C VAL A 63 11.39 26.36 39.27
N GLY A 64 12.19 27.26 38.68
CA GLY A 64 13.58 27.50 39.03
C GLY A 64 14.60 26.71 38.19
N LYS A 65 14.28 26.34 36.92
CA LYS A 65 15.22 25.68 36.00
C LYS A 65 16.55 26.42 35.87
N SER A 66 16.50 27.70 35.49
CA SER A 66 17.69 28.54 35.28
C SER A 66 18.47 28.76 36.60
N THR A 67 17.78 28.82 37.76
CA THR A 67 18.45 28.89 39.07
C THR A 67 19.18 27.60 39.41
N LEU A 68 18.57 26.45 39.14
CA LEU A 68 19.19 25.13 39.30
C LEU A 68 20.43 24.99 38.40
N LEU A 69 20.29 25.39 37.13
CA LEU A 69 21.38 25.36 36.15
C LEU A 69 22.55 26.24 36.59
N ASN A 70 22.29 27.47 37.08
CA ASN A 70 23.32 28.35 37.62
C ASN A 70 24.03 27.76 38.86
N ARG A 71 23.26 27.10 39.73
CA ARG A 71 23.86 26.43 40.91
C ARG A 71 24.74 25.25 40.47
N LEU A 72 24.34 24.46 39.48
CA LEU A 72 25.14 23.37 38.92
C LEU A 72 26.41 23.90 38.21
N ALA A 73 26.30 24.97 37.47
CA ALA A 73 27.45 25.59 36.81
C ALA A 73 28.43 26.29 37.76
N GLY A 74 27.97 26.61 38.98
CA GLY A 74 28.73 27.42 39.93
C GLY A 74 28.91 28.88 39.53
N ALA A 75 28.18 29.34 38.50
CA ALA A 75 28.24 30.68 37.93
C ALA A 75 26.89 31.08 37.29
N PRO A 76 26.57 32.36 37.18
CA PRO A 76 25.31 32.83 36.58
C PRO A 76 25.35 32.74 35.03
N ILE A 77 25.30 31.53 34.52
CA ILE A 77 25.33 31.25 33.06
C ILE A 77 23.97 31.39 32.40
N ALA A 78 22.88 31.08 33.14
CA ALA A 78 21.51 31.20 32.64
C ALA A 78 20.84 32.45 33.20
N ARG A 79 20.02 33.14 32.40
CA ARG A 79 19.25 34.30 32.86
C ARG A 79 18.18 33.87 33.81
N THR A 80 18.18 34.44 35.00
CA THR A 80 17.15 34.28 36.01
C THR A 80 16.28 35.52 36.09
N GLY A 81 14.96 35.38 36.02
CA GLY A 81 14.05 36.50 36.10
C GLY A 81 12.62 36.11 36.42
N VAL A 82 11.85 37.04 37.00
CA VAL A 82 10.42 36.84 37.35
C VAL A 82 9.51 37.33 36.22
N GLU A 83 10.05 38.09 35.25
CA GLU A 83 9.29 38.61 34.08
C GLU A 83 9.07 37.52 33.04
N ARG A 84 7.83 37.36 32.61
CA ARG A 84 7.38 36.34 31.65
C ARG A 84 7.46 36.90 30.21
N PRO A 85 7.89 36.09 29.21
CA PRO A 85 8.54 34.78 29.23
C PRO A 85 10.06 34.89 29.37
N THR A 86 10.69 34.10 30.25
CA THR A 86 12.12 34.18 30.56
C THR A 86 13.02 33.50 29.50
N SER A 87 12.54 32.54 28.75
CA SER A 87 13.28 31.88 27.67
C SER A 87 12.36 31.55 26.50
N ARG A 88 12.60 32.18 25.35
CA ARG A 88 11.94 31.89 24.07
C ARG A 88 12.79 31.01 23.18
N GLU A 89 14.03 30.76 23.54
CA GLU A 89 15.06 30.10 22.75
C GLU A 89 15.70 28.99 23.56
N VAL A 90 16.11 27.92 22.89
CA VAL A 90 16.94 26.88 23.51
C VAL A 90 18.31 27.47 23.81
N THR A 91 18.84 27.22 25.01
CA THR A 91 20.20 27.61 25.35
C THR A 91 21.01 26.37 25.66
N LEU A 92 22.12 26.19 24.95
CA LEU A 92 23.07 25.12 25.14
C LEU A 92 24.27 25.64 25.94
N PHE A 93 24.62 24.96 27.01
CA PHE A 93 25.78 25.24 27.85
C PHE A 93 26.76 24.08 27.81
N HIS A 94 28.03 24.41 27.63
CA HIS A 94 29.11 23.44 27.56
C HIS A 94 30.32 23.85 28.39
N HIS A 95 31.18 22.88 28.76
CA HIS A 95 32.45 23.20 29.36
C HIS A 95 33.38 23.82 28.34
N GLN A 96 34.22 24.78 28.75
CA GLN A 96 35.17 25.49 27.84
C GLN A 96 36.15 24.56 27.10
N SER A 97 36.41 23.35 27.60
CA SER A 97 37.27 22.36 26.92
C SER A 97 36.59 21.64 25.75
N LEU A 98 35.27 21.75 25.62
CA LEU A 98 34.54 21.13 24.51
C LEU A 98 34.45 22.11 23.34
N SER A 99 34.96 21.71 22.19
CA SER A 99 34.79 22.47 20.95
C SER A 99 33.45 22.14 20.30
N ILE A 100 32.60 23.16 20.15
CA ILE A 100 31.26 23.00 19.53
C ILE A 100 31.27 23.56 18.09
N ASP A 101 32.41 23.98 17.58
CA ASP A 101 32.53 24.55 16.23
C ASP A 101 32.18 23.55 15.10
N GLN A 102 31.86 22.31 15.47
CA GLN A 102 31.57 21.20 14.55
C GLN A 102 30.16 20.63 14.71
N LEU A 103 29.21 21.39 15.25
CA LEU A 103 27.80 20.96 15.26
C LEU A 103 27.30 20.78 13.82
N PRO A 104 26.56 19.69 13.54
CA PRO A 104 26.14 19.41 12.16
C PRO A 104 25.21 20.50 11.62
N ASP A 105 25.40 20.83 10.34
CA ASP A 105 24.49 21.69 9.59
C ASP A 105 23.06 21.11 9.62
N GLY A 106 22.10 21.92 10.04
CA GLY A 106 20.67 21.58 9.99
C GLY A 106 20.00 21.27 11.33
N LEU A 107 20.70 21.40 12.46
CA LEU A 107 20.02 21.70 13.73
C LEU A 107 19.49 23.14 13.64
N PRO A 108 18.42 23.50 14.38
CA PRO A 108 17.93 24.88 14.42
C PRO A 108 18.90 25.78 15.18
N LEU A 109 20.17 25.83 14.71
CA LEU A 109 21.26 26.57 15.31
C LEU A 109 21.06 28.07 15.22
N GLU A 110 20.29 28.55 14.26
CA GLU A 110 19.96 29.97 14.08
C GLU A 110 19.18 30.58 15.27
N SER A 111 18.56 29.69 16.09
CA SER A 111 17.75 30.07 17.25
C SER A 111 18.30 29.59 18.60
N ILE A 112 19.57 29.17 18.65
CA ILE A 112 20.22 28.71 19.89
C ILE A 112 21.12 29.77 20.49
N ASN A 113 21.03 29.96 21.78
CA ASN A 113 22.07 30.62 22.55
C ASN A 113 23.11 29.60 23.01
N ILE A 114 24.39 29.90 22.86
CA ILE A 114 25.48 29.08 23.36
C ILE A 114 26.18 29.78 24.50
N GLY A 115 26.28 29.11 25.63
CA GLY A 115 27.00 29.57 26.81
C GLY A 115 28.09 28.57 27.22
N SER A 116 29.12 29.02 27.96
CA SER A 116 30.15 28.14 28.48
C SER A 116 30.29 28.26 29.99
N HIS A 117 30.77 27.18 30.62
CA HIS A 117 31.12 27.14 32.04
C HIS A 117 32.50 26.54 32.26
N GLN A 118 33.05 26.71 33.46
CA GLN A 118 34.38 26.25 33.86
C GLN A 118 34.37 25.14 34.90
N ASN A 119 33.20 24.62 35.25
CA ASN A 119 33.08 23.59 36.27
C ASN A 119 33.61 22.25 35.74
N SER A 120 34.71 21.79 36.31
CA SER A 120 35.42 20.56 35.89
C SER A 120 34.65 19.27 36.15
N HIS A 121 33.66 19.27 37.04
CA HIS A 121 32.79 18.12 37.32
C HIS A 121 31.89 17.77 36.11
N TYR A 122 31.65 18.73 35.24
CA TYR A 122 30.75 18.57 34.10
C TYR A 122 31.42 18.76 32.74
N GLN A 123 32.73 18.39 32.64
CA GLN A 123 33.48 18.51 31.40
C GLN A 123 32.84 17.71 30.24
N ASN A 124 32.22 16.56 30.55
CA ASN A 124 31.61 15.66 29.59
C ASN A 124 30.08 15.74 29.58
N ILE A 125 29.51 16.86 30.01
CA ILE A 125 28.06 17.08 30.02
C ILE A 125 27.73 18.35 29.21
N LEU A 126 26.77 18.20 28.32
CA LEU A 126 26.09 19.31 27.65
C LEU A 126 24.75 19.55 28.33
N TRP A 127 24.48 20.77 28.63
CA TRP A 127 23.26 21.16 29.30
C TRP A 127 22.42 21.98 28.32
N ILE A 128 21.14 21.60 28.21
CA ILE A 128 20.19 22.29 27.36
C ILE A 128 19.09 22.86 28.24
N ASP A 129 18.99 24.19 28.31
CA ASP A 129 17.83 24.85 28.93
C ASP A 129 16.72 24.96 27.90
N MET A 130 15.68 24.15 28.09
CA MET A 130 14.53 24.12 27.20
C MET A 130 13.57 25.26 27.52
N PRO A 131 12.92 25.85 26.50
CA PRO A 131 11.92 26.88 26.71
C PRO A 131 10.75 26.35 27.55
N ASP A 132 10.06 27.25 28.23
CA ASP A 132 8.92 26.90 29.05
C ASP A 132 7.81 26.27 28.22
N PHE A 133 7.49 25.02 28.53
CA PHE A 133 6.48 24.24 27.83
C PHE A 133 5.05 24.76 28.03
N ASP A 134 4.81 25.53 29.10
CA ASP A 134 3.52 26.15 29.40
C ASP A 134 3.18 27.33 28.50
N SER A 135 4.12 27.81 27.71
CA SER A 135 3.88 28.96 26.87
C SER A 135 2.79 28.65 25.83
N VAL A 136 1.91 29.60 25.60
CA VAL A 136 0.78 29.49 24.65
C VAL A 136 1.27 29.40 23.19
N GLU A 137 2.58 29.55 22.96
CA GLU A 137 3.19 29.57 21.64
C GLU A 137 3.44 28.16 21.13
N THR A 138 2.79 27.80 20.04
CA THR A 138 2.98 26.53 19.30
C THR A 138 4.43 26.34 18.83
N ALA A 139 5.16 27.42 18.58
CA ALA A 139 6.56 27.42 18.18
C ALA A 139 7.48 26.81 19.24
N ASN A 140 7.27 27.09 20.51
CA ASN A 140 8.08 26.52 21.61
C ASN A 140 7.91 25.00 21.73
N ARG A 141 6.68 24.52 21.50
CA ARG A 141 6.42 23.08 21.51
C ARG A 141 7.14 22.36 20.36
N GLN A 142 7.11 22.94 19.17
CA GLN A 142 7.78 22.37 18.01
C GLN A 142 9.29 22.31 18.24
N LEU A 143 9.88 23.38 18.77
CA LEU A 143 11.29 23.46 19.09
C LEU A 143 11.71 22.38 20.11
N VAL A 144 10.90 22.16 21.15
CA VAL A 144 11.15 21.07 22.11
C VAL A 144 11.14 19.71 21.41
N LEU A 145 10.16 19.43 20.56
CA LEU A 145 10.04 18.17 19.83
C LEU A 145 11.21 17.94 18.86
N GLU A 146 11.75 19.00 18.26
CA GLU A 146 12.93 18.93 17.38
C GLU A 146 14.20 18.55 18.15
N TRP A 147 14.32 18.99 19.43
CA TRP A 147 15.48 18.71 20.26
C TRP A 147 15.43 17.38 21.01
N LEU A 148 14.24 16.89 21.35
CA LEU A 148 14.06 15.65 22.11
C LEU A 148 14.88 14.47 21.57
N PRO A 149 14.96 14.21 20.24
CA PRO A 149 15.76 13.11 19.72
C PRO A 149 17.25 13.15 20.05
N HIS A 150 17.77 14.32 20.41
CA HIS A 150 19.19 14.55 20.67
C HIS A 150 19.54 14.55 22.16
N ILE A 151 18.58 14.29 23.03
CA ILE A 151 18.72 14.35 24.48
C ILE A 151 18.84 12.94 25.04
N ASP A 152 19.87 12.70 25.88
CA ASP A 152 20.05 11.44 26.58
C ASP A 152 19.24 11.36 27.86
N VAL A 153 19.26 12.45 28.66
CA VAL A 153 18.59 12.53 29.95
C VAL A 153 17.77 13.80 30.04
N LEU A 154 16.49 13.65 30.39
CA LEU A 154 15.58 14.77 30.68
C LEU A 154 15.48 14.98 32.18
N ILE A 155 15.88 16.17 32.64
CA ILE A 155 15.65 16.60 34.04
C ILE A 155 14.33 17.35 34.08
N TYR A 156 13.31 16.72 34.67
CA TYR A 156 12.02 17.34 34.87
C TYR A 156 12.01 18.11 36.22
N VAL A 157 12.08 19.43 36.13
CA VAL A 157 12.12 20.32 37.28
C VAL A 157 10.71 20.81 37.61
N VAL A 158 10.27 20.54 38.84
CA VAL A 158 9.00 20.99 39.36
C VAL A 158 9.19 21.72 40.67
N SER A 159 8.18 22.45 41.13
CA SER A 159 8.13 23.03 42.47
C SER A 159 6.93 22.46 43.26
N PRO A 160 6.91 22.55 44.60
CA PRO A 160 5.78 22.12 45.41
C PRO A 160 4.43 22.73 45.03
N GLU A 161 4.45 23.92 44.42
CA GLU A 161 3.25 24.60 43.91
C GLU A 161 2.78 24.11 42.54
N ARG A 162 3.68 23.50 41.73
CA ARG A 162 3.44 23.24 40.29
C ARG A 162 3.71 21.81 39.83
N TYR A 163 3.98 20.85 40.71
CA TYR A 163 4.25 19.47 40.30
C TYR A 163 3.04 18.77 39.65
N ARG A 164 1.82 19.34 39.81
CA ARG A 164 0.58 18.85 39.17
C ARG A 164 0.21 19.57 37.88
N ASP A 165 1.15 20.25 37.21
CA ASP A 165 0.86 20.95 35.96
C ASP A 165 0.49 19.98 34.83
N ALA A 166 -0.77 20.07 34.39
CA ALA A 166 -1.36 19.13 33.45
C ALA A 166 -0.74 19.16 32.04
N LYS A 167 -0.11 20.27 31.64
CA LYS A 167 0.48 20.41 30.30
C LYS A 167 1.84 19.71 30.22
N ALA A 168 2.70 19.99 31.18
CA ALA A 168 3.99 19.35 31.31
C ALA A 168 3.86 17.85 31.57
N TRP A 169 2.85 17.46 32.33
CA TRP A 169 2.51 16.07 32.60
C TRP A 169 2.12 15.28 31.32
N ARG A 170 1.35 15.89 30.43
CA ARG A 170 0.99 15.25 29.15
C ARG A 170 2.21 14.95 28.28
N LEU A 171 3.16 15.86 28.20
CA LEU A 171 4.39 15.60 27.44
C LEU A 171 5.20 14.48 28.07
N LEU A 172 5.31 14.45 29.41
CA LEU A 172 5.98 13.37 30.12
C LEU A 172 5.36 12.02 29.79
N LEU A 173 4.03 11.92 29.75
CA LEU A 173 3.34 10.69 29.37
C LEU A 173 3.54 10.31 27.90
N GLN A 174 3.66 11.28 27.01
CA GLN A 174 3.88 11.03 25.57
C GLN A 174 5.31 10.57 25.28
N GLU A 175 6.30 11.18 25.92
CA GLU A 175 7.72 10.95 25.67
C GLU A 175 8.41 10.10 26.73
N GLY A 176 7.67 9.72 27.78
CA GLY A 176 8.19 9.04 28.97
C GLY A 176 8.91 7.73 28.67
N ALA A 177 8.44 6.96 27.70
CA ALA A 177 9.05 5.70 27.31
C ALA A 177 10.34 5.88 26.46
N ASN A 178 10.53 7.07 25.86
CA ASN A 178 11.57 7.31 24.85
C ASN A 178 12.88 7.82 25.46
N HIS A 179 12.86 8.37 26.68
CA HIS A 179 13.99 9.04 27.27
C HIS A 179 14.29 8.52 28.69
N ALA A 180 15.51 8.75 29.14
CA ALA A 180 15.87 8.61 30.55
C ALA A 180 15.43 9.88 31.32
N TRP A 181 14.75 9.69 32.44
CA TRP A 181 14.18 10.79 33.22
C TRP A 181 14.78 10.87 34.59
N LEU A 182 15.08 12.09 34.98
CA LEU A 182 15.48 12.44 36.33
C LEU A 182 14.55 13.55 36.84
N PHE A 183 14.09 13.43 38.04
CA PHE A 183 13.11 14.35 38.62
C PHE A 183 13.74 15.22 39.67
N VAL A 184 13.47 16.52 39.60
CA VAL A 184 13.95 17.48 40.61
C VAL A 184 12.77 18.27 41.19
N LEU A 185 12.51 18.08 42.46
CA LEU A 185 11.56 18.88 43.23
C LEU A 185 12.31 20.06 43.84
N ASN A 186 12.38 21.15 43.05
CA ASN A 186 13.09 22.37 43.42
C ASN A 186 12.21 23.27 44.35
N LYS A 187 12.83 24.25 44.98
CA LYS A 187 12.19 25.09 46.03
C LYS A 187 11.63 24.25 47.20
N TRP A 188 12.40 23.24 47.59
CA TRP A 188 12.00 22.32 48.64
C TRP A 188 11.88 23.01 50.02
N ASP A 189 12.52 24.15 50.22
CA ASP A 189 12.34 25.05 51.35
C ASP A 189 10.87 25.49 51.55
N LEU A 190 10.05 25.44 50.50
CA LEU A 190 8.60 25.74 50.51
C LEU A 190 7.73 24.48 50.44
N GLY A 191 8.33 23.30 50.45
CA GLY A 191 7.65 22.02 50.29
C GLY A 191 7.49 21.22 51.59
N ASP A 192 6.66 20.20 51.52
CA ASP A 192 6.46 19.24 52.58
C ASP A 192 6.53 17.77 52.12
N SER A 193 6.61 16.86 53.09
CA SER A 193 6.69 15.41 52.80
C SER A 193 5.46 14.85 52.09
N VAL A 194 4.29 15.45 52.27
CA VAL A 194 3.04 15.00 51.63
C VAL A 194 3.09 15.27 50.15
N GLN A 195 3.60 16.44 49.75
CA GLN A 195 3.78 16.80 48.34
C GLN A 195 4.81 15.90 47.63
N TYR A 196 5.87 15.53 48.35
CA TYR A 196 6.87 14.58 47.80
C TYR A 196 6.26 13.19 47.58
N GLU A 197 5.55 12.63 48.55
CA GLU A 197 4.93 11.31 48.41
C GLU A 197 3.82 11.30 47.34
N ASP A 198 3.06 12.39 47.23
CA ASP A 198 2.06 12.54 46.17
C ASP A 198 2.72 12.60 44.79
N PHE A 199 3.77 13.39 44.61
CA PHE A 199 4.53 13.47 43.36
C PHE A 199 5.12 12.11 42.99
N LYS A 200 5.74 11.42 43.93
CA LYS A 200 6.27 10.07 43.73
C LYS A 200 5.18 9.08 43.34
N THR A 201 4.00 9.18 43.93
CA THR A 201 2.86 8.33 43.59
C THR A 201 2.36 8.60 42.19
N GLN A 202 2.29 9.87 41.74
CA GLN A 202 1.91 10.23 40.39
C GLN A 202 2.91 9.71 39.36
N LEU A 203 4.22 9.79 39.63
CA LEU A 203 5.26 9.23 38.76
C LEU A 203 5.13 7.71 38.65
N LYS A 204 4.83 7.00 39.74
CA LYS A 204 4.56 5.55 39.68
C LYS A 204 3.32 5.23 38.86
N GLN A 205 2.25 6.00 38.97
CA GLN A 205 1.05 5.84 38.16
C GLN A 205 1.30 6.13 36.68
N ALA A 206 2.29 6.97 36.38
CA ALA A 206 2.74 7.25 35.03
C ALA A 206 3.65 6.16 34.42
N GLY A 207 4.04 5.12 35.21
CA GLY A 207 4.87 4.01 34.75
C GLY A 207 6.34 4.08 35.14
N PHE A 208 6.73 4.98 36.05
CA PHE A 208 8.07 4.99 36.65
C PHE A 208 8.04 4.20 37.96
N ASP A 209 8.51 2.96 37.99
CA ASP A 209 8.46 2.10 39.18
C ASP A 209 9.27 2.66 40.35
N ASN A 210 10.51 3.08 40.06
CA ASN A 210 11.44 3.66 41.05
C ASN A 210 11.97 5.00 40.56
N PRO A 211 11.14 6.06 40.50
CA PRO A 211 11.58 7.35 39.98
C PRO A 211 12.70 7.95 40.83
N VAL A 212 13.80 8.37 40.17
CA VAL A 212 14.91 9.07 40.81
C VAL A 212 14.51 10.52 41.02
N ILE A 213 14.24 10.92 42.26
CA ILE A 213 13.75 12.26 42.60
C ILE A 213 14.75 12.90 43.58
N PHE A 214 15.23 14.11 43.24
CA PHE A 214 16.06 14.93 44.14
C PHE A 214 15.30 16.17 44.61
N LYS A 215 15.43 16.46 45.90
CA LYS A 215 14.87 17.66 46.51
C LYS A 215 15.96 18.74 46.60
N THR A 216 15.72 19.89 45.96
CA THR A 216 16.70 20.97 45.90
C THR A 216 16.10 22.31 46.32
N SER A 217 16.93 23.15 46.96
CA SER A 217 16.58 24.51 47.39
C SER A 217 17.64 25.49 46.89
N CYS A 218 17.48 25.97 45.65
CA CYS A 218 18.48 26.80 44.97
C CYS A 218 18.49 28.28 45.43
N ALA A 219 17.50 28.71 46.20
CA ALA A 219 17.41 30.10 46.69
C ALA A 219 18.01 30.27 48.08
N ASP A 220 18.02 29.22 48.93
CA ASP A 220 18.53 29.24 50.29
C ASP A 220 19.64 28.19 50.45
N THR A 221 20.84 28.65 50.73
CA THR A 221 22.03 27.79 50.94
C THR A 221 22.10 27.20 52.36
N GLY A 222 21.16 27.51 53.24
CA GLY A 222 21.13 27.06 54.63
C GLY A 222 20.23 25.85 54.91
N SER A 223 19.34 25.49 53.96
CA SER A 223 18.46 24.32 54.10
C SER A 223 19.14 23.03 53.66
N ALA A 224 18.91 21.94 54.38
CA ALA A 224 19.38 20.62 53.97
C ALA A 224 18.64 20.17 52.70
N ASP A 225 19.36 20.08 51.58
CA ASP A 225 18.83 19.59 50.29
C ASP A 225 19.68 18.42 49.76
N GLU A 226 19.23 17.82 48.66
CA GLU A 226 19.88 16.68 48.03
C GLU A 226 20.71 17.11 46.81
N PHE A 227 21.14 18.38 46.73
CA PHE A 227 21.87 18.91 45.58
C PHE A 227 23.19 18.18 45.30
N GLU A 228 24.00 17.91 46.34
CA GLU A 228 25.26 17.18 46.23
C GLU A 228 25.04 15.75 45.72
N GLN A 229 23.92 15.14 46.09
CA GLN A 229 23.54 13.81 45.57
C GLN A 229 23.13 13.88 44.09
N LEU A 230 22.44 14.94 43.67
CA LEU A 230 22.14 15.21 42.26
C LEU A 230 23.45 15.38 41.45
N VAL A 231 24.41 16.15 41.96
CA VAL A 231 25.73 16.33 41.34
C VAL A 231 26.45 15.00 41.13
N ALA A 232 26.60 14.22 42.21
CA ALA A 232 27.24 12.91 42.15
C ALA A 232 26.54 11.93 41.20
N TYR A 233 25.21 12.03 41.11
CA TYR A 233 24.43 11.21 40.18
C TYR A 233 24.68 11.60 38.71
N LEU A 234 24.71 12.88 38.41
CA LEU A 234 25.02 13.38 37.06
C LEU A 234 26.48 13.03 36.62
N GLU A 235 27.44 13.15 37.56
CA GLU A 235 28.80 12.69 37.28
C GLU A 235 28.89 11.19 36.96
N LYS A 236 28.12 10.37 37.71
CA LYS A 236 28.00 8.94 37.41
C LYS A 236 27.43 8.68 36.05
N LEU A 237 26.39 9.41 35.63
CA LEU A 237 25.76 9.28 34.31
C LEU A 237 26.69 9.73 33.17
N SER A 238 27.59 10.66 33.43
CA SER A 238 28.56 11.14 32.40
C SER A 238 29.70 10.14 32.09
N ASN A 239 29.68 8.97 32.74
CA ASN A 239 30.65 7.91 32.44
C ASN A 239 30.41 7.39 31.01
N ALA A 240 31.51 7.25 30.24
CA ALA A 240 31.48 6.83 28.83
C ALA A 240 30.67 5.53 28.59
N HIS A 241 30.74 4.58 29.53
CA HIS A 241 29.98 3.33 29.44
C HIS A 241 28.46 3.56 29.54
N ILE A 242 28.03 4.41 30.47
CA ILE A 242 26.61 4.74 30.66
C ILE A 242 26.07 5.58 29.49
N VAL A 243 26.85 6.56 29.02
CA VAL A 243 26.49 7.35 27.82
C VAL A 243 26.27 6.45 26.62
N LYS A 244 27.17 5.49 26.40
CA LYS A 244 27.03 4.51 25.34
C LYS A 244 25.78 3.64 25.48
N SER A 245 25.49 3.19 26.70
CA SER A 245 24.29 2.38 26.96
C SER A 245 22.98 3.18 26.76
N LEU A 246 22.96 4.45 27.15
CA LEU A 246 21.83 5.37 26.90
C LEU A 246 21.61 5.60 25.40
N ASP A 247 22.71 5.85 24.65
CA ASP A 247 22.66 6.02 23.21
C ASP A 247 22.10 4.77 22.50
N GLN A 248 22.62 3.60 22.84
CA GLN A 248 22.16 2.33 22.27
C GLN A 248 20.68 2.09 22.55
N ARG A 249 20.22 2.38 23.76
CA ARG A 249 18.80 2.26 24.12
C ARG A 249 17.95 3.27 23.36
N GLY A 250 18.35 4.54 23.28
CA GLY A 250 17.67 5.56 22.50
C GLY A 250 17.53 5.15 21.02
N LYS A 251 18.59 4.58 20.43
CA LYS A 251 18.54 4.03 19.08
C LYS A 251 17.57 2.85 18.97
N ALA A 252 17.57 1.92 19.93
CA ALA A 252 16.65 0.78 19.93
C ALA A 252 15.18 1.22 19.95
N ILE A 253 14.84 2.20 20.78
CA ILE A 253 13.47 2.75 20.87
C ILE A 253 13.07 3.42 19.55
N ARG A 254 13.95 4.18 18.93
CA ARG A 254 13.69 4.82 17.64
C ARG A 254 13.46 3.81 16.53
N PHE A 255 14.24 2.72 16.50
CA PHE A 255 14.01 1.62 15.58
C PHE A 255 12.64 0.97 15.81
N GLU A 256 12.23 0.79 17.07
CA GLU A 256 10.92 0.25 17.41
C GLU A 256 9.77 1.14 16.96
N GLN A 257 9.87 2.44 17.18
CA GLN A 257 8.86 3.41 16.72
C GLN A 257 8.77 3.45 15.20
N LEU A 258 9.90 3.42 14.50
CA LEU A 258 9.95 3.35 13.05
C LEU A 258 9.31 2.05 12.56
N GLU A 259 9.66 0.90 13.16
CA GLU A 259 9.06 -0.40 12.87
C GLU A 259 7.53 -0.36 12.99
N GLN A 260 7.01 0.12 14.12
CA GLN A 260 5.56 0.20 14.37
C GLN A 260 4.83 1.07 13.32
N ARG A 261 5.41 2.22 12.95
CA ARG A 261 4.85 3.08 11.91
C ARG A 261 4.84 2.40 10.54
N LEU A 262 5.92 1.70 10.18
CA LEU A 262 6.03 0.97 8.92
C LEU A 262 5.08 -0.23 8.88
N GLU A 263 4.91 -0.95 9.99
CA GLU A 263 3.95 -2.06 10.08
C GLU A 263 2.49 -1.58 9.92
N ALA A 264 2.15 -0.44 10.52
CA ALA A 264 0.82 0.17 10.36
C ALA A 264 0.54 0.52 8.88
N LEU A 265 1.53 1.08 8.16
CA LEU A 265 1.42 1.32 6.72
C LEU A 265 1.31 0.01 5.91
N GLY A 266 2.05 -1.02 6.30
CA GLY A 266 2.00 -2.34 5.67
C GLY A 266 0.63 -3.03 5.75
N GLN A 267 -0.13 -2.77 6.81
CA GLN A 267 -1.50 -3.30 6.96
C GLN A 267 -2.47 -2.73 5.93
N THR A 268 -2.25 -1.52 5.44
CA THR A 268 -3.08 -0.91 4.40
C THR A 268 -2.89 -1.60 3.04
N LEU A 269 -1.71 -2.20 2.81
CA LEU A 269 -1.32 -2.91 1.59
C LEU A 269 -1.59 -4.43 1.65
N ALA A 270 -2.50 -4.90 2.50
CA ALA A 270 -2.74 -6.32 2.73
C ALA A 270 -3.35 -7.03 1.50
N ALA A 271 -2.73 -8.13 1.07
CA ALA A 271 -3.15 -8.92 -0.10
C ALA A 271 -4.55 -9.53 0.04
N GLU A 272 -5.00 -9.80 1.25
CA GLU A 272 -6.32 -10.38 1.56
C GLU A 272 -7.48 -9.48 1.10
N LYS A 273 -7.28 -8.16 1.12
CA LYS A 273 -8.26 -7.19 0.63
C LYS A 273 -8.53 -7.35 -0.87
N PHE A 274 -7.49 -7.60 -1.65
CA PHE A 274 -7.61 -7.84 -3.10
C PHE A 274 -8.31 -9.16 -3.42
N GLN A 275 -8.12 -10.21 -2.63
CA GLN A 275 -8.87 -11.47 -2.80
C GLN A 275 -10.37 -11.27 -2.58
N GLN A 276 -10.74 -10.46 -1.57
CA GLN A 276 -12.14 -10.11 -1.33
C GLN A 276 -12.72 -9.29 -2.50
N LEU A 277 -11.95 -8.33 -3.02
CA LEU A 277 -12.35 -7.51 -4.18
C LEU A 277 -12.53 -8.38 -5.44
N GLU A 278 -11.59 -9.27 -5.71
CA GLU A 278 -11.68 -10.21 -6.85
C GLU A 278 -12.91 -11.11 -6.77
N LYS A 279 -13.16 -11.69 -5.60
CA LYS A 279 -14.35 -12.52 -5.36
C LYS A 279 -15.64 -11.73 -5.58
N PHE A 280 -15.70 -10.50 -5.09
CA PHE A 280 -16.83 -9.61 -5.30
C PHE A 280 -17.01 -9.25 -6.78
N ALA A 281 -15.95 -8.89 -7.49
CA ALA A 281 -15.99 -8.57 -8.92
C ALA A 281 -16.52 -9.75 -9.74
N ARG A 282 -16.04 -10.97 -9.49
CA ARG A 282 -16.54 -12.19 -10.14
C ARG A 282 -18.04 -12.42 -9.87
N GLN A 283 -18.47 -12.18 -8.63
CA GLN A 283 -19.89 -12.36 -8.27
C GLN A 283 -20.78 -11.34 -8.98
N GLN A 284 -20.38 -10.06 -8.99
CA GLN A 284 -21.11 -9.00 -9.68
C GLN A 284 -21.15 -9.25 -11.20
N TRP A 285 -20.05 -9.67 -11.78
CA TRP A 285 -19.99 -9.99 -13.20
C TRP A 285 -20.97 -11.11 -13.58
N ARG A 286 -20.95 -12.24 -12.86
CA ARG A 286 -21.84 -13.38 -13.14
C ARG A 286 -23.32 -12.99 -13.12
N GLN A 287 -23.73 -12.17 -12.16
CA GLN A 287 -25.11 -11.70 -12.08
C GLN A 287 -25.49 -10.84 -13.31
N ARG A 288 -24.57 -10.02 -13.81
CA ARG A 288 -24.81 -9.14 -14.96
C ARG A 288 -24.62 -9.85 -16.30
N GLU A 289 -23.75 -10.85 -16.38
CA GLU A 289 -23.51 -11.63 -17.59
C GLU A 289 -24.78 -12.31 -18.11
N ASP A 290 -25.57 -12.91 -17.22
CA ASP A 290 -26.84 -13.53 -17.59
C ASP A 290 -27.86 -12.50 -18.11
N MET A 291 -27.88 -11.30 -17.54
CA MET A 291 -28.71 -10.20 -18.04
C MET A 291 -28.25 -9.74 -19.43
N PHE A 292 -26.94 -9.62 -19.67
CA PHE A 292 -26.40 -9.30 -21.00
C PHE A 292 -26.77 -10.36 -22.02
N LYS A 293 -26.61 -11.66 -21.70
CA LYS A 293 -26.96 -12.77 -22.60
C LYS A 293 -28.42 -12.71 -23.02
N GLN A 294 -29.33 -12.44 -22.08
CA GLN A 294 -30.76 -12.31 -22.36
C GLN A 294 -31.09 -11.06 -23.20
N ALA A 295 -30.53 -9.93 -22.83
CA ALA A 295 -30.77 -8.67 -23.53
C ALA A 295 -30.27 -8.69 -24.97
N PHE A 296 -29.15 -9.33 -25.24
CA PHE A 296 -28.58 -9.40 -26.58
C PHE A 296 -29.22 -10.46 -27.49
N GLU A 297 -30.08 -11.34 -26.98
CA GLU A 297 -30.66 -12.41 -27.80
C GLU A 297 -31.43 -11.85 -29.03
N TRP A 298 -32.25 -10.82 -28.82
CA TRP A 298 -33.03 -10.21 -29.92
C TRP A 298 -32.14 -9.37 -30.86
N PRO A 299 -31.29 -8.45 -30.40
CA PRO A 299 -30.37 -7.70 -31.28
C PRO A 299 -29.47 -8.59 -32.13
N LEU A 300 -28.92 -9.67 -31.58
CA LEU A 300 -28.10 -10.63 -32.33
C LEU A 300 -28.90 -11.34 -33.43
N LYS A 301 -30.15 -11.71 -33.16
CA LYS A 301 -31.05 -12.33 -34.13
C LYS A 301 -31.40 -11.37 -35.28
N GLN A 302 -31.65 -10.11 -34.95
CA GLN A 302 -31.92 -9.06 -35.94
C GLN A 302 -30.67 -8.77 -36.77
N ALA A 303 -29.48 -8.68 -36.16
CA ALA A 303 -28.21 -8.52 -36.89
C ALA A 303 -27.94 -9.68 -37.83
N ALA A 304 -28.25 -10.92 -37.42
CA ALA A 304 -28.14 -12.10 -38.30
C ALA A 304 -29.06 -12.06 -39.49
N GLN A 305 -30.30 -11.57 -39.32
CA GLN A 305 -31.25 -11.38 -40.44
C GLN A 305 -30.74 -10.35 -41.42
N ASN A 306 -30.27 -9.20 -40.93
CA ASN A 306 -29.72 -8.13 -41.78
C ASN A 306 -28.49 -8.60 -42.56
N TYR A 307 -27.65 -9.44 -41.96
CA TYR A 307 -26.48 -10.02 -42.61
C TYR A 307 -26.85 -10.99 -43.73
N ALA A 308 -27.89 -11.81 -43.51
CA ALA A 308 -28.41 -12.72 -44.50
C ALA A 308 -29.08 -11.99 -45.69
N ALA A 309 -29.84 -10.92 -45.42
CA ALA A 309 -30.51 -10.12 -46.42
C ALA A 309 -29.55 -9.37 -47.35
N LYS A 310 -28.39 -8.89 -46.83
CA LYS A 310 -27.37 -8.16 -47.59
C LYS A 310 -26.34 -9.06 -48.27
N GLY A 311 -26.52 -10.38 -48.26
CA GLY A 311 -25.66 -11.33 -48.93
C GLY A 311 -24.19 -11.35 -48.40
N GLY A 312 -23.97 -11.02 -47.17
CA GLY A 312 -22.63 -11.08 -46.52
C GLY A 312 -21.75 -9.84 -46.74
N GLY A 313 -22.30 -8.73 -47.24
CA GLY A 313 -21.59 -7.45 -47.37
C GLY A 313 -21.29 -6.80 -46.02
N LYS A 314 -20.42 -5.75 -46.01
CA LYS A 314 -20.12 -4.96 -44.82
C LYS A 314 -21.41 -4.40 -44.22
N THR A 315 -21.90 -5.02 -43.17
CA THR A 315 -22.99 -4.51 -42.35
C THR A 315 -22.35 -4.12 -41.02
N GLU A 316 -22.42 -2.85 -40.66
CA GLU A 316 -22.06 -2.44 -39.29
C GLU A 316 -23.01 -3.11 -38.31
N ILE A 317 -22.47 -3.93 -37.45
CA ILE A 317 -23.21 -4.63 -36.43
C ILE A 317 -23.06 -3.80 -35.16
N GLU A 318 -24.05 -2.98 -34.86
CA GLU A 318 -24.11 -2.23 -33.61
C GLU A 318 -24.86 -3.11 -32.59
N VAL A 319 -24.09 -3.86 -31.80
CA VAL A 319 -24.65 -4.78 -30.78
C VAL A 319 -24.57 -4.17 -29.40
N TRP A 320 -23.56 -3.28 -29.16
CA TRP A 320 -23.33 -2.64 -27.87
C TRP A 320 -24.01 -1.27 -27.87
N ASP A 321 -25.15 -1.17 -27.20
CA ASP A 321 -25.94 0.04 -27.09
C ASP A 321 -25.68 0.82 -25.78
N GLN A 322 -26.37 1.95 -25.61
CA GLN A 322 -26.23 2.78 -24.43
C GLN A 322 -26.71 2.07 -23.15
N TRP A 323 -27.69 1.17 -23.24
CA TRP A 323 -28.14 0.37 -22.12
C TRP A 323 -27.03 -0.59 -21.64
N ALA A 324 -26.40 -1.29 -22.56
CA ALA A 324 -25.29 -2.19 -22.27
C ALA A 324 -24.10 -1.44 -21.66
N GLN A 325 -23.78 -0.26 -22.21
CA GLN A 325 -22.73 0.61 -21.67
C GLN A 325 -23.04 1.00 -20.22
N SER A 326 -24.27 1.49 -19.95
CA SER A 326 -24.65 1.87 -18.59
C SER A 326 -24.55 0.69 -17.60
N ARG A 327 -24.96 -0.51 -18.00
CA ARG A 327 -24.88 -1.71 -17.15
C ARG A 327 -23.45 -2.16 -16.90
N PHE A 328 -22.57 -1.97 -17.86
CA PHE A 328 -21.15 -2.22 -17.69
C PHE A 328 -20.52 -1.18 -16.74
N ASP A 329 -20.85 0.09 -16.91
CA ASP A 329 -20.39 1.16 -16.03
C ASP A 329 -20.85 0.94 -14.58
N ASP A 330 -22.10 0.45 -14.36
CA ASP A 330 -22.59 0.04 -13.05
C ASP A 330 -21.68 -1.04 -12.39
N VAL A 331 -21.18 -2.01 -13.18
CA VAL A 331 -20.24 -3.03 -12.65
C VAL A 331 -18.92 -2.40 -12.22
N ILE A 332 -18.39 -1.49 -13.04
CA ILE A 332 -17.15 -0.78 -12.71
C ILE A 332 -17.33 0.02 -11.42
N ASP A 333 -18.42 0.75 -11.29
CA ASP A 333 -18.71 1.57 -10.11
C ASP A 333 -18.91 0.72 -8.86
N ASP A 334 -19.60 -0.43 -8.94
CA ASP A 334 -19.74 -1.39 -7.84
C ASP A 334 -18.38 -1.91 -7.37
N VAL A 335 -17.47 -2.26 -8.30
CA VAL A 335 -16.11 -2.73 -7.98
C VAL A 335 -15.28 -1.62 -7.33
N LEU A 336 -15.34 -0.39 -7.85
CA LEU A 336 -14.63 0.75 -7.28
C LEU A 336 -15.16 1.13 -5.89
N PHE A 337 -16.46 1.08 -5.69
CA PHE A 337 -17.08 1.30 -4.38
C PHE A 337 -16.63 0.25 -3.37
N LYS A 338 -16.58 -1.02 -3.79
CA LYS A 338 -16.07 -2.09 -2.93
C LYS A 338 -14.59 -1.93 -2.61
N ALA A 339 -13.77 -1.51 -3.57
CA ALA A 339 -12.36 -1.21 -3.36
C ALA A 339 -12.19 -0.09 -2.29
N ALA A 340 -13.00 0.97 -2.37
CA ALA A 340 -12.99 2.04 -1.38
C ALA A 340 -13.42 1.55 0.02
N GLN A 341 -14.46 0.71 0.13
CA GLN A 341 -14.85 0.08 1.41
C GLN A 341 -13.73 -0.76 2.05
N LEU A 342 -12.94 -1.43 1.22
CA LEU A 342 -11.80 -2.23 1.66
C LEU A 342 -10.54 -1.38 1.90
N GLN A 343 -10.62 -0.07 1.72
CA GLN A 343 -9.48 0.85 1.80
C GLN A 343 -8.33 0.44 0.86
N ILE A 344 -8.68 -0.04 -0.33
CA ILE A 344 -7.72 -0.33 -1.40
C ILE A 344 -7.46 0.98 -2.16
N PRO A 345 -6.20 1.32 -2.45
CA PRO A 345 -5.87 2.45 -3.30
C PRO A 345 -6.53 2.30 -4.67
N SER A 346 -7.46 3.19 -5.00
CA SER A 346 -8.32 2.98 -6.16
C SER A 346 -8.00 3.86 -7.37
N THR A 347 -7.04 4.79 -7.27
CA THR A 347 -6.75 5.78 -8.31
C THR A 347 -6.35 5.13 -9.63
N VAL A 348 -5.38 4.22 -9.61
CA VAL A 348 -4.88 3.54 -10.82
C VAL A 348 -5.88 2.49 -11.31
N LEU A 349 -6.51 1.76 -10.39
CA LEU A 349 -7.59 0.82 -10.73
C LEU A 349 -8.75 1.54 -11.43
N LYS A 350 -9.15 2.71 -10.93
CA LYS A 350 -10.18 3.56 -11.54
C LYS A 350 -9.81 4.01 -12.95
N GLN A 351 -8.56 4.42 -13.18
CA GLN A 351 -8.08 4.80 -14.50
C GLN A 351 -8.12 3.62 -15.47
N SER A 352 -7.66 2.45 -15.06
CA SER A 352 -7.64 1.23 -15.87
C SER A 352 -9.05 0.77 -16.23
N LEU A 353 -9.97 0.72 -15.25
CA LEU A 353 -11.35 0.31 -15.48
C LEU A 353 -12.14 1.33 -16.30
N LYS A 354 -11.92 2.64 -16.13
CA LYS A 354 -12.53 3.67 -16.98
C LYS A 354 -12.06 3.58 -18.43
N LYS A 355 -10.77 3.32 -18.66
CA LYS A 355 -10.25 3.09 -20.00
C LYS A 355 -10.91 1.88 -20.65
N LEU A 356 -11.07 0.78 -19.91
CA LEU A 356 -11.82 -0.40 -20.37
C LEU A 356 -13.25 -0.03 -20.73
N GLY A 357 -13.96 0.75 -19.90
CA GLY A 357 -15.33 1.23 -20.16
C GLY A 357 -15.45 2.04 -21.46
N GLN A 358 -14.46 2.87 -21.79
CA GLN A 358 -14.45 3.64 -23.03
C GLN A 358 -14.25 2.79 -24.29
N GLU A 359 -13.55 1.67 -24.17
CA GLU A 359 -13.20 0.80 -25.30
C GLU A 359 -14.14 -0.42 -25.45
N VAL A 360 -14.96 -0.72 -24.42
CA VAL A 360 -15.75 -1.96 -24.34
C VAL A 360 -16.65 -2.16 -25.57
N GLY A 361 -17.38 -1.14 -26.02
CA GLY A 361 -18.27 -1.25 -27.17
C GLY A 361 -17.57 -1.64 -28.45
N LYS A 362 -16.38 -1.05 -28.68
CA LYS A 362 -15.55 -1.38 -29.86
C LYS A 362 -15.00 -2.81 -29.78
N GLN A 363 -14.55 -3.23 -28.61
CA GLN A 363 -13.97 -4.57 -28.39
C GLN A 363 -15.03 -5.66 -28.57
N VAL A 364 -16.23 -5.48 -27.97
CA VAL A 364 -17.34 -6.42 -28.08
C VAL A 364 -17.82 -6.53 -29.52
N THR A 365 -18.03 -5.40 -30.19
CA THR A 365 -18.46 -5.38 -31.60
C THR A 365 -17.45 -6.07 -32.50
N ALA A 366 -16.18 -5.74 -32.39
CA ALA A 366 -15.11 -6.35 -33.20
C ALA A 366 -15.01 -7.86 -33.00
N LYS A 367 -15.10 -8.33 -31.75
CA LYS A 367 -15.03 -9.76 -31.43
C LYS A 367 -16.25 -10.52 -31.96
N THR A 368 -17.43 -9.95 -31.78
CA THR A 368 -18.70 -10.52 -32.25
C THR A 368 -18.72 -10.62 -33.77
N GLU A 369 -18.28 -9.56 -34.47
CA GLU A 369 -18.17 -9.56 -35.94
C GLU A 369 -17.14 -10.59 -36.44
N LEU A 370 -15.98 -10.69 -35.79
CA LEU A 370 -14.94 -11.65 -36.16
C LEU A 370 -15.45 -13.11 -36.10
N GLU A 371 -16.13 -13.49 -35.02
CA GLU A 371 -16.66 -14.85 -34.88
C GLU A 371 -17.84 -15.10 -35.88
N CYS A 372 -18.63 -14.08 -36.17
CA CYS A 372 -19.65 -14.15 -37.22
C CYS A 372 -19.01 -14.46 -38.61
N ARG A 373 -17.98 -13.71 -38.98
CA ARG A 373 -17.24 -13.92 -40.23
C ARG A 373 -16.62 -15.32 -40.29
N LYS A 374 -16.00 -15.80 -39.21
CA LYS A 374 -15.45 -17.15 -39.12
C LYS A 374 -16.53 -18.23 -39.31
N ALA A 375 -17.70 -18.05 -38.73
CA ALA A 375 -18.82 -18.97 -38.89
C ALA A 375 -19.33 -19.02 -40.32
N LEU A 376 -19.38 -17.87 -41.03
CA LEU A 376 -19.84 -17.77 -42.39
C LEU A 376 -18.84 -18.35 -43.43
N ILE A 377 -17.53 -18.32 -43.15
CA ILE A 377 -16.51 -18.98 -44.00
C ILE A 377 -16.70 -20.50 -43.97
N ASN A 378 -17.13 -21.07 -42.85
CA ASN A 378 -17.32 -22.50 -42.68
C ASN A 378 -18.74 -22.82 -42.16
N PRO A 379 -19.79 -22.67 -42.96
CA PRO A 379 -21.16 -22.79 -42.51
C PRO A 379 -21.51 -24.25 -42.15
N GLY A 380 -22.34 -24.43 -41.12
CA GLY A 380 -22.85 -25.71 -40.67
C GLY A 380 -21.94 -26.50 -39.72
N ASN A 381 -22.48 -27.60 -39.18
CA ASN A 381 -21.76 -28.51 -38.27
C ASN A 381 -20.82 -29.42 -39.05
N ARG A 382 -19.82 -30.05 -38.41
CA ARG A 382 -18.86 -30.99 -39.06
C ARG A 382 -19.58 -32.10 -39.83
N ILE A 383 -20.64 -32.68 -39.22
CA ILE A 383 -21.44 -33.74 -39.86
C ILE A 383 -22.17 -33.21 -41.09
N GLN A 384 -22.82 -32.06 -41.00
CA GLN A 384 -23.55 -31.42 -42.09
C GLN A 384 -22.61 -31.07 -43.28
N ARG A 385 -21.40 -30.59 -42.97
CA ARG A 385 -20.40 -30.32 -44.00
C ARG A 385 -19.90 -31.60 -44.70
N TRP A 386 -19.77 -32.70 -43.96
CA TRP A 386 -19.39 -34.00 -44.52
C TRP A 386 -20.50 -34.56 -45.41
N THR A 387 -21.76 -34.51 -44.94
CA THR A 387 -22.95 -34.94 -45.70
C THR A 387 -23.13 -34.12 -46.97
N LEU A 388 -22.93 -32.79 -46.93
CA LEU A 388 -23.01 -31.93 -48.11
C LEU A 388 -21.90 -32.24 -49.13
N LYS A 389 -20.67 -32.52 -48.69
CA LYS A 389 -19.58 -32.97 -49.56
C LYS A 389 -19.91 -34.31 -50.20
N PHE A 390 -20.45 -35.24 -49.43
CA PHE A 390 -20.87 -36.54 -49.92
C PHE A 390 -22.01 -36.43 -50.92
N LEU A 391 -23.03 -35.61 -50.65
CA LEU A 391 -24.14 -35.38 -51.57
C LEU A 391 -23.65 -34.69 -52.86
N LYS A 392 -22.75 -33.74 -52.77
CA LYS A 392 -22.15 -33.11 -53.97
C LYS A 392 -21.36 -34.09 -54.79
N LEU A 393 -20.65 -35.04 -54.17
CA LEU A 393 -19.96 -36.11 -54.88
C LEU A 393 -20.96 -37.10 -55.48
N SER A 394 -22.05 -37.42 -54.81
CA SER A 394 -23.12 -38.32 -55.28
C SER A 394 -23.92 -37.70 -56.45
N GLU A 395 -24.09 -36.39 -56.53
CA GLU A 395 -24.68 -35.69 -57.71
C GLU A 395 -23.97 -36.02 -59.00
N PHE A 396 -22.67 -36.34 -58.93
CA PHE A 396 -21.86 -36.70 -60.09
C PHE A 396 -21.72 -38.21 -60.27
N LEU A 397 -21.47 -38.95 -59.21
CA LEU A 397 -21.19 -40.41 -59.24
C LEU A 397 -22.46 -41.24 -59.54
N LEU A 398 -23.62 -40.87 -58.99
CA LEU A 398 -24.85 -41.67 -59.18
C LEU A 398 -25.34 -41.63 -60.65
N PRO A 399 -25.44 -40.44 -61.31
CA PRO A 399 -25.79 -40.43 -62.71
C PRO A 399 -24.80 -41.17 -63.58
N LEU A 400 -23.45 -41.02 -63.33
CA LEU A 400 -22.40 -41.73 -64.07
C LEU A 400 -22.57 -43.25 -63.90
N ALA A 401 -22.84 -43.73 -62.71
CA ALA A 401 -23.10 -45.16 -62.45
C ALA A 401 -24.37 -45.64 -63.16
N ALA A 402 -25.47 -44.82 -63.09
CA ALA A 402 -26.71 -45.11 -63.82
C ALA A 402 -26.52 -45.19 -65.31
N MET A 403 -25.77 -44.24 -65.94
CA MET A 403 -25.41 -44.24 -67.35
C MET A 403 -24.56 -45.46 -67.71
N SER A 404 -23.58 -45.81 -66.86
CA SER A 404 -22.74 -47.01 -67.10
C SER A 404 -23.58 -48.27 -67.03
N PHE A 405 -24.50 -48.35 -66.08
CA PHE A 405 -25.42 -49.49 -65.96
C PHE A 405 -26.36 -49.62 -67.19
N VAL A 406 -26.94 -48.50 -67.60
CA VAL A 406 -27.78 -48.45 -68.83
C VAL A 406 -26.98 -48.84 -70.05
N SER A 407 -25.77 -48.34 -70.20
CA SER A 407 -24.87 -48.70 -71.33
C SER A 407 -24.54 -50.19 -71.35
N TYR A 408 -24.30 -50.75 -70.13
CA TYR A 408 -24.06 -52.16 -69.99
C TYR A 408 -25.29 -53.00 -70.43
N GLN A 409 -26.50 -52.60 -69.99
CA GLN A 409 -27.75 -53.26 -70.41
C GLN A 409 -28.02 -53.11 -71.89
N VAL A 410 -27.74 -51.96 -72.48
CA VAL A 410 -27.81 -51.79 -73.93
C VAL A 410 -26.85 -52.73 -74.71
N PHE A 411 -25.62 -52.85 -74.17
CA PHE A 411 -24.61 -53.74 -74.76
C PHE A 411 -25.05 -55.23 -74.71
N ILE A 412 -25.51 -55.68 -73.56
CA ILE A 412 -26.03 -57.04 -73.42
C ILE A 412 -27.27 -57.25 -74.29
N GLY A 413 -28.26 -56.36 -74.21
CA GLY A 413 -29.47 -56.45 -75.03
C GLY A 413 -29.19 -56.48 -76.52
N TYR A 414 -28.17 -55.75 -76.99
CA TYR A 414 -27.72 -55.83 -78.38
C TYR A 414 -27.15 -57.25 -78.76
N TYR A 415 -26.32 -57.82 -77.88
CA TYR A 415 -25.76 -59.16 -78.08
C TYR A 415 -26.84 -60.26 -78.08
N GLU A 416 -27.78 -60.23 -77.15
CA GLU A 416 -28.88 -61.18 -77.05
C GLU A 416 -29.87 -61.06 -78.19
N SER A 417 -30.13 -59.85 -78.68
CA SER A 417 -30.95 -59.61 -79.88
C SER A 417 -30.33 -60.20 -81.16
N VAL A 418 -28.99 -60.10 -81.29
CA VAL A 418 -28.27 -60.66 -82.42
C VAL A 418 -28.15 -62.19 -82.41
N GLU A 419 -28.01 -62.77 -81.20
CA GLU A 419 -27.81 -64.20 -80.99
C GLU A 419 -29.13 -65.00 -81.01
N ARG A 420 -30.25 -64.43 -80.39
CA ARG A 420 -31.51 -65.09 -80.16
C ARG A 420 -32.66 -64.60 -81.07
N GLY A 421 -32.48 -63.54 -81.86
CA GLY A 421 -33.51 -62.96 -82.70
C GLY A 421 -34.65 -62.27 -81.97
N GLU A 422 -34.38 -61.88 -80.71
CA GLU A 422 -35.34 -61.18 -79.89
C GLU A 422 -35.43 -59.66 -80.22
N PRO A 423 -36.57 -58.99 -80.07
CA PRO A 423 -36.66 -57.56 -80.39
C PRO A 423 -35.72 -56.77 -79.46
N PHE A 424 -34.92 -55.89 -80.12
CA PHE A 424 -34.02 -54.99 -79.42
C PHE A 424 -34.87 -54.05 -78.49
N LEU A 425 -34.31 -53.73 -77.37
CA LEU A 425 -34.85 -52.90 -76.31
C LEU A 425 -35.94 -51.86 -76.78
N GLY A 426 -37.16 -51.99 -76.26
CA GLY A 426 -38.32 -51.16 -76.65
C GLY A 426 -38.31 -49.73 -76.04
N VAL A 427 -39.31 -48.94 -76.47
CA VAL A 427 -39.52 -47.55 -75.96
C VAL A 427 -39.60 -47.48 -74.44
N ASP A 428 -40.17 -48.51 -73.79
CA ASP A 428 -40.26 -48.59 -72.38
C ASP A 428 -38.90 -48.65 -71.63
N PHE A 429 -37.95 -49.33 -72.21
CA PHE A 429 -36.56 -49.37 -71.71
C PHE A 429 -35.91 -48.00 -71.77
N VAL A 430 -36.12 -47.27 -72.89
CA VAL A 430 -35.58 -45.92 -73.08
C VAL A 430 -36.18 -44.98 -72.05
N ALA A 431 -37.53 -45.07 -71.88
CA ALA A 431 -38.21 -44.21 -70.85
C ALA A 431 -37.73 -44.48 -69.44
N HIS A 432 -37.62 -45.78 -69.08
CA HIS A 432 -37.14 -46.15 -67.72
C HIS A 432 -35.65 -45.78 -67.53
N SER A 433 -34.82 -45.89 -68.54
CA SER A 433 -33.41 -45.51 -68.51
C SER A 433 -33.21 -44.01 -68.27
N ILE A 434 -33.98 -43.21 -69.04
CA ILE A 434 -33.97 -41.74 -68.89
C ILE A 434 -34.46 -41.36 -67.50
N LEU A 435 -35.55 -42.00 -66.99
CA LEU A 435 -36.09 -41.75 -65.64
C LEU A 435 -35.06 -42.11 -64.59
N LEU A 436 -34.38 -43.27 -64.74
CA LEU A 436 -33.35 -43.70 -63.76
C LEU A 436 -32.20 -42.68 -63.71
N ILE A 437 -31.68 -42.26 -64.84
CA ILE A 437 -30.59 -41.27 -64.89
C ILE A 437 -31.05 -39.93 -64.29
N LEU A 438 -32.26 -39.50 -64.62
CA LEU A 438 -32.84 -38.25 -64.12
C LEU A 438 -33.07 -38.26 -62.62
N LEU A 439 -33.59 -39.34 -62.07
CA LEU A 439 -33.81 -39.53 -60.64
C LEU A 439 -32.49 -39.64 -59.86
N SER A 440 -31.50 -40.33 -60.45
CA SER A 440 -30.16 -40.50 -59.86
C SER A 440 -29.43 -39.14 -59.68
N TRP A 441 -29.73 -38.13 -60.53
CA TRP A 441 -29.22 -36.78 -60.38
C TRP A 441 -30.14 -35.93 -59.51
N LEU A 442 -31.45 -36.00 -59.68
CA LEU A 442 -32.43 -35.07 -59.07
C LEU A 442 -32.53 -35.27 -57.55
N ILE A 443 -32.46 -36.51 -57.07
CA ILE A 443 -32.56 -36.81 -55.62
C ILE A 443 -31.41 -36.21 -54.87
N PRO A 444 -30.13 -36.45 -55.19
CA PRO A 444 -28.99 -35.86 -54.50
C PRO A 444 -29.02 -34.32 -54.63
N PHE A 445 -29.37 -33.77 -55.77
CA PHE A 445 -29.46 -32.33 -55.99
C PHE A 445 -30.48 -31.65 -55.05
N PHE A 446 -31.69 -32.17 -54.97
CA PHE A 446 -32.70 -31.62 -54.04
C PHE A 446 -32.32 -31.79 -52.56
N LEU A 447 -31.71 -32.94 -52.21
CA LEU A 447 -31.21 -33.18 -50.87
C LEU A 447 -30.07 -32.22 -50.52
N HIS A 448 -29.11 -32.02 -51.43
CA HIS A 448 -28.05 -31.05 -51.25
C HIS A 448 -28.59 -29.63 -51.06
N LYS A 449 -29.51 -29.20 -51.90
CA LYS A 449 -30.13 -27.86 -51.80
C LYS A 449 -30.97 -27.68 -50.49
N LYS A 450 -31.69 -28.71 -50.06
CA LYS A 450 -32.50 -28.70 -48.84
C LYS A 450 -31.66 -28.73 -47.57
N LEU A 451 -30.51 -29.40 -47.60
CA LEU A 451 -29.58 -29.52 -46.47
C LEU A 451 -28.56 -28.38 -46.36
N GLN A 452 -28.53 -27.44 -47.28
CA GLN A 452 -27.66 -26.27 -47.21
C GLN A 452 -27.96 -25.49 -45.90
N PRO A 453 -26.93 -25.13 -45.12
CA PRO A 453 -27.13 -24.37 -43.90
C PRO A 453 -27.65 -22.97 -44.22
N SER A 454 -28.66 -22.52 -43.49
CA SER A 454 -29.17 -21.16 -43.61
C SER A 454 -28.09 -20.15 -43.22
N LEU A 455 -27.79 -19.17 -44.07
CA LEU A 455 -26.84 -18.09 -43.78
C LEU A 455 -27.23 -17.36 -42.48
N GLN A 456 -28.53 -17.09 -42.29
CA GLN A 456 -29.03 -16.44 -41.10
C GLN A 456 -28.70 -17.25 -39.81
N LYS A 457 -29.02 -18.56 -39.78
CA LYS A 457 -28.75 -19.40 -38.60
C LYS A 457 -27.24 -19.54 -38.34
N THR A 458 -26.43 -19.49 -39.40
CA THR A 458 -24.97 -19.57 -39.27
C THR A 458 -24.40 -18.26 -38.73
N ALA A 459 -24.89 -17.12 -39.21
CA ALA A 459 -24.54 -15.79 -38.68
C ALA A 459 -24.96 -15.64 -37.20
N GLU A 460 -26.20 -16.04 -36.88
CA GLU A 460 -26.72 -16.00 -35.50
C GLU A 460 -25.84 -16.78 -34.52
N ARG A 461 -25.45 -18.01 -34.90
CA ARG A 461 -24.52 -18.82 -34.08
C ARG A 461 -23.16 -18.16 -33.93
N GLY A 462 -22.62 -17.58 -34.99
CA GLY A 462 -21.35 -16.87 -34.96
C GLY A 462 -21.39 -15.65 -34.05
N LEU A 463 -22.45 -14.83 -34.20
CA LEU A 463 -22.67 -13.65 -33.37
C LEU A 463 -22.86 -14.01 -31.88
N LYS A 464 -23.67 -15.03 -31.59
CA LYS A 464 -23.89 -15.49 -30.19
C LYS A 464 -22.60 -15.98 -29.56
N LYS A 465 -21.84 -16.81 -30.27
CA LYS A 465 -20.52 -17.26 -29.81
C LYS A 465 -19.54 -16.11 -29.61
N GLY A 466 -19.55 -15.14 -30.54
CA GLY A 466 -18.70 -13.94 -30.46
C GLY A 466 -19.01 -13.10 -29.24
N MET A 467 -20.30 -12.93 -28.94
CA MET A 467 -20.77 -12.22 -27.73
C MET A 467 -20.35 -12.95 -26.45
N GLU A 468 -20.54 -14.27 -26.37
CA GLU A 468 -20.12 -15.07 -25.22
C GLU A 468 -18.61 -14.93 -24.96
N LEU A 469 -17.81 -14.99 -26.00
CA LEU A 469 -16.35 -14.81 -25.89
C LEU A 469 -15.98 -13.37 -25.49
N ALA A 470 -16.66 -12.38 -26.02
CA ALA A 470 -16.43 -10.98 -25.67
C ALA A 470 -16.76 -10.71 -24.20
N LEU A 471 -17.89 -11.21 -23.70
CA LEU A 471 -18.25 -11.07 -22.28
C LEU A 471 -17.24 -11.77 -21.36
N ALA A 472 -16.75 -12.96 -21.72
CA ALA A 472 -15.70 -13.64 -20.98
C ALA A 472 -14.36 -12.88 -20.98
N GLU A 473 -14.00 -12.24 -22.10
CA GLU A 473 -12.81 -11.37 -22.17
C GLU A 473 -12.96 -10.13 -21.28
N LEU A 474 -14.14 -9.53 -21.18
CA LEU A 474 -14.40 -8.39 -20.29
C LEU A 474 -14.22 -8.76 -18.81
N GLU A 475 -14.72 -9.93 -18.38
CA GLU A 475 -14.46 -10.43 -17.05
C GLU A 475 -12.95 -10.52 -16.79
N GLN A 476 -12.23 -11.14 -17.72
CA GLN A 476 -10.78 -11.28 -17.58
C GLN A 476 -10.07 -9.94 -17.50
N HIS A 477 -10.47 -8.94 -18.28
CA HIS A 477 -9.86 -7.60 -18.22
C HIS A 477 -10.11 -6.90 -16.87
N ILE A 478 -11.32 -7.03 -16.30
CA ILE A 478 -11.61 -6.50 -14.95
C ILE A 478 -10.71 -7.18 -13.91
N LEU A 479 -10.61 -8.51 -13.98
CA LEU A 479 -9.78 -9.28 -13.05
C LEU A 479 -8.29 -9.00 -13.22
N GLN A 480 -7.81 -8.83 -14.44
CA GLN A 480 -6.43 -8.44 -14.73
C GLN A 480 -6.09 -7.06 -14.18
N ALA A 481 -7.03 -6.10 -14.23
CA ALA A 481 -6.83 -4.78 -13.64
C ALA A 481 -6.69 -4.87 -12.10
N ILE A 482 -7.50 -5.70 -11.44
CA ILE A 482 -7.41 -5.96 -10.00
C ILE A 482 -6.09 -6.67 -9.65
N GLU A 483 -5.70 -7.69 -10.42
CA GLU A 483 -4.47 -8.45 -10.18
C GLU A 483 -3.21 -7.59 -10.40
N ALA A 484 -3.21 -6.71 -11.40
CA ALA A 484 -2.12 -5.77 -11.62
C ALA A 484 -1.92 -4.83 -10.42
N GLU A 485 -3.01 -4.32 -9.84
CA GLU A 485 -2.95 -3.47 -8.65
C GLU A 485 -2.50 -4.25 -7.41
N LYS A 486 -2.95 -5.49 -7.27
CA LYS A 486 -2.49 -6.40 -6.22
C LYS A 486 -0.99 -6.65 -6.30
N GLN A 487 -0.46 -6.92 -7.50
CA GLN A 487 0.98 -7.13 -7.70
C GLN A 487 1.80 -5.88 -7.35
N ARG A 488 1.31 -4.69 -7.71
CA ARG A 488 1.95 -3.42 -7.31
C ARG A 488 1.97 -3.25 -5.79
N SER A 489 0.84 -3.53 -5.14
CA SER A 489 0.73 -3.47 -3.68
C SER A 489 1.64 -4.50 -2.99
N GLN A 490 1.74 -5.72 -3.54
CA GLN A 490 2.63 -6.75 -3.03
C GLN A 490 4.11 -6.35 -3.16
N ALA A 491 4.53 -5.83 -4.31
CA ALA A 491 5.90 -5.37 -4.52
C ALA A 491 6.28 -4.24 -3.53
N ALA A 492 5.37 -3.29 -3.29
CA ALA A 492 5.57 -2.25 -2.30
C ALA A 492 5.68 -2.82 -0.86
N ARG A 493 4.87 -3.83 -0.53
CA ARG A 493 4.91 -4.52 0.77
C ARG A 493 6.19 -5.33 0.96
N GLU A 494 6.70 -5.99 -0.07
CA GLU A 494 7.98 -6.72 -0.02
C GLU A 494 9.15 -5.75 0.22
N ALA A 495 9.18 -4.62 -0.49
CA ALA A 495 10.16 -3.57 -0.24
C ALA A 495 10.07 -3.04 1.20
N LEU A 496 8.85 -2.80 1.70
CA LEU A 496 8.62 -2.38 3.09
C LEU A 496 9.10 -3.42 4.10
N SER A 497 8.87 -4.71 3.84
CA SER A 497 9.28 -5.79 4.74
C SER A 497 10.79 -5.85 4.93
N SER A 498 11.57 -5.51 3.92
CA SER A 498 13.03 -5.43 4.02
C SER A 498 13.47 -4.29 4.94
N ILE A 499 12.80 -3.14 4.89
CA ILE A 499 13.08 -1.99 5.77
C ILE A 499 12.68 -2.33 7.22
N ILE A 500 11.53 -2.97 7.42
CA ILE A 500 11.10 -3.45 8.75
C ILE A 500 12.13 -4.43 9.33
N GLN A 501 12.66 -5.33 8.51
CA GLN A 501 13.69 -6.26 8.97
C GLN A 501 14.98 -5.53 9.36
N MET A 502 15.39 -4.50 8.61
CA MET A 502 16.54 -3.66 8.99
C MET A 502 16.31 -2.96 10.34
N CYS A 503 15.09 -2.46 10.59
CA CYS A 503 14.74 -1.86 11.88
C CYS A 503 14.85 -2.88 13.03
N ARG A 504 14.36 -4.11 12.83
CA ARG A 504 14.44 -5.20 13.81
C ARG A 504 15.88 -5.59 14.12
N ASP A 505 16.70 -5.70 13.10
CA ASP A 505 18.11 -6.04 13.25
C ASP A 505 18.88 -4.91 13.97
N GLY A 506 18.59 -3.65 13.61
CA GLY A 506 19.12 -2.48 14.30
C GLY A 506 18.70 -2.42 15.78
N LYS A 507 17.43 -2.71 16.08
CA LYS A 507 16.92 -2.80 17.46
C LYS A 507 17.65 -3.86 18.26
N ARG A 508 17.79 -5.10 17.72
CA ARG A 508 18.48 -6.21 18.42
C ARG A 508 19.91 -5.87 18.77
N GLN A 509 20.69 -5.33 17.83
CA GLN A 509 22.08 -4.97 18.06
C GLN A 509 22.26 -3.94 19.18
N ASN A 510 21.30 -3.02 19.34
CA ASN A 510 21.35 -1.98 20.36
C ASN A 510 20.83 -2.45 21.72
N ILE A 511 19.93 -3.42 21.80
CA ILE A 511 19.43 -3.97 23.08
C ILE A 511 20.45 -4.88 23.78
N GLU A 512 21.19 -5.70 23.04
CA GLU A 512 22.15 -6.66 23.61
C GLU A 512 23.25 -6.00 24.47
N HIS A 513 23.49 -4.71 24.29
CA HIS A 513 24.52 -3.94 24.99
C HIS A 513 23.98 -2.98 26.08
N ALA A 514 22.65 -2.86 26.25
CA ALA A 514 22.03 -1.84 27.09
C ALA A 514 21.67 -2.31 28.53
N THR A 515 22.26 -3.38 29.04
CA THR A 515 21.90 -3.98 30.34
C THR A 515 22.69 -3.37 31.50
N ASP A 516 22.53 -2.07 31.78
CA ASP A 516 23.11 -1.46 33.00
C ASP A 516 22.01 -1.21 34.03
N GLN A 517 22.17 -1.77 35.24
CA GLN A 517 21.21 -1.68 36.34
C GLN A 517 20.98 -0.22 36.80
N ALA A 518 21.99 0.65 36.59
CA ALA A 518 21.90 2.08 36.95
C ALA A 518 20.93 2.86 36.05
N LEU A 519 20.57 2.32 34.87
CA LEU A 519 19.65 2.95 33.93
C LEU A 519 18.18 2.55 34.15
N GLN A 520 17.94 1.42 34.84
CA GLN A 520 16.56 0.93 35.02
C GLN A 520 15.69 1.90 35.80
N ASP A 521 16.28 2.60 36.81
CA ASP A 521 15.54 3.56 37.66
C ASP A 521 15.21 4.89 36.93
N LEU A 522 15.90 5.17 35.81
CA LEU A 522 15.65 6.37 34.99
C LEU A 522 14.61 6.15 33.90
N LEU A 523 14.11 4.94 33.75
CA LEU A 523 13.30 4.55 32.62
C LEU A 523 11.87 4.23 33.05
N MET A 524 10.95 4.52 32.17
CA MET A 524 9.55 4.12 32.32
C MET A 524 9.44 2.61 32.09
N SER A 525 8.78 1.91 32.98
CA SER A 525 8.45 0.49 32.81
C SER A 525 7.32 0.37 31.78
N ASN A 526 7.51 -0.43 30.75
CA ASN A 526 6.50 -0.70 29.72
C ASN A 526 5.35 -1.56 30.26
#